data_e384c5ee17ce8586bf2a8630cf2739f4
#
_entry.id   e384c5ee17ce8586bf2a8630cf2739f4
#
_cell.length_a   1.000
_cell.length_b   1.000
_cell.length_c   1.000
_cell.angle_alpha   90.00
_cell.angle_beta   90.00
_cell.angle_gamma   90.00
#
_symmetry.space_group_name_H-M   'P 1'
#
loop_
_entity.id
_entity.type
_entity.pdbx_description
1 polymer ?
#
loop_
_entity_poly.entity_id
_entity_poly.type
_entity_poly.pdbx_seq_one_letter_code
_entity_poly.pdbx_strand_id
1 'polypeptide(L)'
;YRADCITDMALEFFDQYDGKKPFFMTISQIEPHHQNDRGHYEGPEGSKEKYKNFVLPHDLEMLQGNAAEEYPDYLGQCASLDKNLGRLVERLKKEGLYDNTVIIFASDHGSHFKTRNTDSHLNGYDDYKRTCHDGALHVPLVIAGGPYKGGAAVKELVSTESLPKTILALAGVDVGDAMIGENLLDVAEKKTDN
;
A
#
# COMPACT_ATOMS: atom_id res chain seq x y z
N TYR A 1 5.89 -5.26 -16.81
CA TYR A 1 6.21 -4.40 -15.65
C TYR A 1 6.18 -5.24 -14.37
N ARG A 2 6.96 -4.90 -13.33
CA ARG A 2 7.13 -5.79 -12.15
C ARG A 2 5.80 -6.10 -11.45
N ALA A 3 4.97 -5.11 -11.20
CA ALA A 3 3.67 -5.30 -10.59
C ALA A 3 2.79 -6.28 -11.39
N ASP A 4 2.85 -6.24 -12.72
CA ASP A 4 2.12 -7.22 -13.54
C ASP A 4 2.64 -8.64 -13.29
N CYS A 5 3.97 -8.86 -13.27
CA CYS A 5 4.55 -10.18 -13.05
C CYS A 5 4.20 -10.76 -11.67
N ILE A 6 4.30 -9.95 -10.60
CA ILE A 6 3.94 -10.40 -9.24
C ILE A 6 2.45 -10.72 -9.17
N THR A 7 1.62 -9.92 -9.82
CA THR A 7 0.17 -10.17 -9.88
C THR A 7 -0.15 -11.42 -10.70
N ASP A 8 0.56 -11.68 -11.81
CA ASP A 8 0.39 -12.90 -12.60
C ASP A 8 0.66 -14.14 -11.74
N MET A 9 1.74 -14.15 -10.94
CA MET A 9 2.04 -15.23 -10.00
C MET A 9 0.93 -15.42 -8.95
N ALA A 10 0.36 -14.33 -8.44
CA ALA A 10 -0.77 -14.39 -7.51
C ALA A 10 -2.04 -14.94 -8.20
N LEU A 11 -2.27 -14.62 -9.47
CA LEU A 11 -3.39 -15.13 -10.24
C LEU A 11 -3.25 -16.61 -10.57
N GLU A 12 -2.03 -17.10 -10.82
CA GLU A 12 -1.73 -18.52 -11.03
C GLU A 12 -2.11 -19.38 -9.80
N PHE A 13 -2.03 -18.84 -8.60
CA PHE A 13 -2.52 -19.54 -7.40
C PHE A 13 -4.00 -19.91 -7.54
N PHE A 14 -4.84 -19.02 -8.06
CA PHE A 14 -6.27 -19.28 -8.23
C PHE A 14 -6.58 -20.30 -9.33
N ASP A 15 -5.68 -20.54 -10.27
CA ASP A 15 -5.83 -21.60 -11.26
C ASP A 15 -5.72 -23.00 -10.65
N GLN A 16 -5.06 -23.11 -9.50
CA GLN A 16 -4.81 -24.36 -8.78
C GLN A 16 -5.61 -24.48 -7.48
N TYR A 17 -6.27 -23.40 -7.06
CA TYR A 17 -7.01 -23.35 -5.79
C TYR A 17 -8.35 -24.07 -5.92
N ASP A 18 -8.55 -25.10 -5.09
CA ASP A 18 -9.73 -25.96 -5.13
C ASP A 18 -10.91 -25.50 -4.24
N GLY A 19 -10.77 -24.36 -3.56
CA GLY A 19 -11.80 -23.78 -2.71
C GLY A 19 -12.08 -24.51 -1.38
N LYS A 20 -11.35 -25.60 -1.07
CA LYS A 20 -11.67 -26.43 0.09
C LYS A 20 -11.16 -25.90 1.43
N LYS A 21 -10.12 -25.09 1.40
CA LYS A 21 -9.49 -24.54 2.61
C LYS A 21 -9.40 -23.02 2.51
N PRO A 22 -9.51 -22.29 3.61
CA PRO A 22 -9.21 -20.86 3.58
C PRO A 22 -7.76 -20.63 3.18
N PHE A 23 -7.47 -19.50 2.55
CA PHE A 23 -6.11 -19.10 2.21
C PHE A 23 -5.74 -17.78 2.89
N PHE A 24 -4.46 -17.60 3.11
CA PHE A 24 -3.82 -16.32 3.42
C PHE A 24 -2.76 -16.06 2.36
N MET A 25 -2.84 -14.91 1.70
CA MET A 25 -1.92 -14.53 0.63
C MET A 25 -1.32 -13.15 0.92
N THR A 26 -0.01 -13.05 0.90
CA THR A 26 0.70 -11.77 0.92
C THR A 26 1.28 -11.51 -0.45
N ILE A 27 0.94 -10.36 -1.03
CA ILE A 27 1.42 -9.92 -2.34
C ILE A 27 2.28 -8.68 -2.13
N SER A 28 3.60 -8.87 -2.12
CA SER A 28 4.57 -7.78 -1.92
C SER A 28 4.92 -7.15 -3.26
N GLN A 29 4.26 -6.05 -3.59
CA GLN A 29 4.61 -5.25 -4.75
C GLN A 29 5.84 -4.40 -4.43
N ILE A 30 6.71 -4.18 -5.42
CA ILE A 30 7.87 -3.31 -5.26
C ILE A 30 7.46 -1.85 -5.43
N GLU A 31 6.56 -1.59 -6.35
CA GLU A 31 6.04 -0.26 -6.62
C GLU A 31 5.24 0.29 -5.41
N PRO A 32 5.28 1.60 -5.17
CA PRO A 32 5.96 2.67 -5.91
C PRO A 32 7.37 2.98 -5.38
N HIS A 33 8.23 1.98 -5.23
CA HIS A 33 9.57 2.12 -4.67
C HIS A 33 10.49 2.96 -5.55
N HIS A 34 11.21 3.89 -4.93
CA HIS A 34 12.32 4.59 -5.58
C HIS A 34 13.46 3.62 -5.86
N GLN A 35 13.98 3.62 -7.07
CA GLN A 35 15.06 2.70 -7.45
C GLN A 35 16.40 3.24 -6.98
N ASN A 36 16.88 2.75 -5.84
CA ASN A 36 18.11 3.25 -5.19
C ASN A 36 19.36 3.12 -6.05
N ASP A 37 19.46 2.05 -6.83
CA ASP A 37 20.56 1.79 -7.76
C ASP A 37 20.57 2.72 -8.97
N ARG A 38 19.46 3.36 -9.27
CA ARG A 38 19.27 4.28 -10.41
C ARG A 38 18.97 5.71 -9.98
N GLY A 39 18.66 5.93 -8.73
CA GLY A 39 18.46 7.24 -8.15
C GLY A 39 17.15 7.93 -8.55
N HIS A 40 16.16 7.21 -9.09
CA HIS A 40 14.87 7.76 -9.52
C HIS A 40 13.72 6.75 -9.41
N TYR A 41 12.48 7.24 -9.54
CA TYR A 41 11.31 6.39 -9.76
C TYR A 41 11.26 5.93 -11.22
N GLU A 42 10.76 4.72 -11.44
CA GLU A 42 10.58 4.14 -12.78
C GLU A 42 9.12 3.74 -12.98
N GLY A 43 8.32 4.66 -13.48
CA GLY A 43 6.96 4.38 -13.91
C GLY A 43 6.92 3.50 -15.17
N PRO A 44 5.79 2.85 -15.48
CA PRO A 44 5.57 2.23 -16.77
C PRO A 44 5.86 3.20 -17.92
N GLU A 45 6.24 2.66 -19.07
CA GLU A 45 6.50 3.45 -20.28
C GLU A 45 5.35 4.41 -20.58
N GLY A 46 5.67 5.66 -20.90
CA GLY A 46 4.70 6.73 -21.14
C GLY A 46 4.18 7.44 -19.89
N SER A 47 4.62 7.08 -18.67
CA SER A 47 4.16 7.73 -17.43
C SER A 47 4.41 9.22 -17.42
N LYS A 48 5.60 9.67 -17.84
CA LYS A 48 5.96 11.10 -17.87
C LYS A 48 5.03 11.91 -18.77
N GLU A 49 4.70 11.39 -19.93
CA GLU A 49 3.78 12.06 -20.84
C GLU A 49 2.33 12.02 -20.33
N LYS A 50 1.89 10.87 -19.82
CA LYS A 50 0.52 10.70 -19.30
C LYS A 50 0.23 11.62 -18.12
N TYR A 51 1.20 11.80 -17.24
CA TYR A 51 1.05 12.56 -16.00
C TYR A 51 1.75 13.92 -16.02
N LYS A 52 2.11 14.45 -17.18
CA LYS A 52 2.82 15.74 -17.32
C LYS A 52 2.10 16.95 -16.71
N ASN A 53 0.78 16.90 -16.61
CA ASN A 53 -0.05 17.95 -16.04
C ASN A 53 -0.46 17.65 -14.59
N PHE A 54 0.39 16.95 -13.83
CA PHE A 54 0.13 16.67 -12.44
C PHE A 54 0.12 17.94 -11.58
N VAL A 55 -0.53 17.83 -10.43
CA VAL A 55 -0.47 18.85 -9.37
C VAL A 55 0.25 18.22 -8.19
N LEU A 56 1.32 18.85 -7.73
CA LEU A 56 2.00 18.40 -6.52
C LEU A 56 1.11 18.63 -5.30
N PRO A 57 1.13 17.73 -4.33
CA PRO A 57 0.63 18.03 -2.99
C PRO A 57 1.30 19.27 -2.43
N HIS A 58 0.56 20.09 -1.72
CA HIS A 58 1.02 21.39 -1.23
C HIS A 58 2.28 21.31 -0.36
N ASP A 59 2.39 20.28 0.45
CA ASP A 59 3.55 20.00 1.29
C ASP A 59 4.82 19.69 0.49
N LEU A 60 4.68 19.07 -0.67
CA LEU A 60 5.80 18.81 -1.60
C LEU A 60 6.12 20.04 -2.47
N GLU A 61 5.12 20.81 -2.87
CA GLU A 61 5.28 22.02 -3.68
C GLU A 61 6.11 23.09 -2.95
N MET A 62 5.90 23.22 -1.65
CA MET A 62 6.56 24.23 -0.80
C MET A 62 8.00 23.88 -0.43
N LEU A 63 8.45 22.66 -0.70
CA LEU A 63 9.75 22.16 -0.29
C LEU A 63 10.68 21.97 -1.49
N GLN A 64 11.98 22.14 -1.24
CA GLN A 64 12.97 21.73 -2.20
C GLN A 64 13.04 20.20 -2.27
N GLY A 65 13.47 19.65 -3.39
CA GLY A 65 13.58 18.22 -3.59
C GLY A 65 13.39 17.87 -5.06
N ASN A 66 13.24 16.59 -5.33
CA ASN A 66 13.05 16.10 -6.70
C ASN A 66 11.58 15.71 -7.02
N ALA A 67 10.63 16.14 -6.20
CA ALA A 67 9.22 15.76 -6.39
C ALA A 67 8.70 16.15 -7.79
N ALA A 68 8.98 17.37 -8.25
CA ALA A 68 8.49 17.82 -9.56
C ALA A 68 9.02 16.98 -10.74
N GLU A 69 10.25 16.46 -10.63
CA GLU A 69 10.85 15.62 -11.66
C GLU A 69 10.35 14.17 -11.62
N GLU A 70 10.16 13.65 -10.41
CA GLU A 70 9.91 12.24 -10.15
C GLU A 70 8.41 11.87 -10.08
N TYR A 71 7.56 12.85 -9.79
CA TYR A 71 6.15 12.61 -9.49
C TYR A 71 5.36 11.94 -10.64
N PRO A 72 5.61 12.26 -11.92
CA PRO A 72 4.92 11.57 -13.02
C PRO A 72 5.20 10.06 -13.05
N ASP A 73 6.44 9.64 -12.81
CA ASP A 73 6.80 8.22 -12.74
C ASP A 73 6.23 7.54 -11.48
N TYR A 74 6.24 8.24 -10.35
CA TYR A 74 5.57 7.79 -9.14
C TYR A 74 4.07 7.56 -9.35
N LEU A 75 3.37 8.50 -9.99
CA LEU A 75 1.95 8.36 -10.34
C LEU A 75 1.72 7.18 -11.29
N GLY A 76 2.63 6.95 -12.23
CA GLY A 76 2.61 5.79 -13.11
C GLY A 76 2.71 4.47 -12.35
N GLN A 77 3.58 4.41 -11.35
CA GLN A 77 3.71 3.26 -10.46
C GLN A 77 2.43 3.02 -9.65
N CYS A 78 1.87 4.08 -9.04
CA CYS A 78 0.61 3.99 -8.30
C CYS A 78 -0.54 3.49 -9.18
N ALA A 79 -0.66 4.01 -10.41
CA ALA A 79 -1.67 3.56 -11.37
C ALA A 79 -1.47 2.10 -11.79
N SER A 80 -0.21 1.63 -11.85
CA SER A 80 0.08 0.20 -12.10
C SER A 80 -0.38 -0.68 -10.94
N LEU A 81 -0.19 -0.25 -9.69
CA LEU A 81 -0.69 -0.95 -8.51
C LEU A 81 -2.22 -1.04 -8.51
N ASP A 82 -2.90 0.08 -8.77
CA ASP A 82 -4.37 0.13 -8.82
C ASP A 82 -4.92 -0.82 -9.88
N LYS A 83 -4.36 -0.79 -11.09
CA LYS A 83 -4.70 -1.73 -12.17
C LYS A 83 -4.55 -3.19 -11.70
N ASN A 84 -3.46 -3.51 -11.02
CA ASN A 84 -3.16 -4.87 -10.60
C ASN A 84 -4.03 -5.33 -9.42
N LEU A 85 -4.35 -4.44 -8.49
CA LEU A 85 -5.37 -4.71 -7.47
C LEU A 85 -6.73 -4.99 -8.12
N GLY A 86 -7.10 -4.20 -9.13
CA GLY A 86 -8.32 -4.44 -9.93
C GLY A 86 -8.36 -5.84 -10.52
N ARG A 87 -7.26 -6.33 -11.12
CA ARG A 87 -7.14 -7.68 -11.67
C ARG A 87 -7.39 -8.77 -10.62
N LEU A 88 -6.85 -8.61 -9.41
CA LEU A 88 -7.07 -9.53 -8.29
C LEU A 88 -8.53 -9.53 -7.83
N VAL A 89 -9.11 -8.35 -7.68
CA VAL A 89 -10.54 -8.19 -7.30
C VAL A 89 -11.46 -8.85 -8.34
N GLU A 90 -11.21 -8.62 -9.63
CA GLU A 90 -11.99 -9.25 -10.70
C GLU A 90 -11.86 -10.78 -10.69
N ARG A 91 -10.65 -11.29 -10.40
CA ARG A 91 -10.46 -12.73 -10.26
C ARG A 91 -11.24 -13.29 -9.05
N LEU A 92 -11.17 -12.67 -7.89
CA LEU A 92 -11.94 -13.07 -6.71
C LEU A 92 -13.45 -13.08 -6.98
N LYS A 93 -13.96 -12.07 -7.69
CA LYS A 93 -15.37 -12.02 -8.10
C LYS A 93 -15.73 -13.17 -9.05
N LYS A 94 -14.90 -13.42 -10.06
CA LYS A 94 -15.09 -14.50 -11.03
C LYS A 94 -15.17 -15.88 -10.38
N GLU A 95 -14.33 -16.11 -9.36
CA GLU A 95 -14.31 -17.37 -8.60
C GLU A 95 -15.37 -17.42 -7.49
N GLY A 96 -16.18 -16.37 -7.28
CA GLY A 96 -17.18 -16.30 -6.21
C GLY A 96 -16.57 -16.20 -4.80
N LEU A 97 -15.32 -15.77 -4.71
CA LEU A 97 -14.56 -15.67 -3.44
C LEU A 97 -14.60 -14.27 -2.82
N TYR A 98 -14.99 -13.25 -3.60
CA TYR A 98 -14.88 -11.85 -3.20
C TYR A 98 -15.62 -11.52 -1.90
N ASP A 99 -16.84 -12.00 -1.76
CA ASP A 99 -17.69 -11.70 -0.60
C ASP A 99 -17.20 -12.37 0.70
N ASN A 100 -16.34 -13.37 0.58
CA ASN A 100 -15.73 -14.08 1.73
C ASN A 100 -14.22 -13.86 1.81
N THR A 101 -13.71 -12.77 1.25
CA THR A 101 -12.29 -12.41 1.30
C THR A 101 -12.11 -11.02 1.88
N VAL A 102 -11.23 -10.90 2.87
CA VAL A 102 -10.77 -9.59 3.34
C VAL A 102 -9.53 -9.20 2.55
N ILE A 103 -9.57 -8.02 1.94
CA ILE A 103 -8.47 -7.42 1.20
C ILE A 103 -7.88 -6.30 2.04
N ILE A 104 -6.59 -6.37 2.33
CA ILE A 104 -5.83 -5.34 3.03
C ILE A 104 -4.82 -4.75 2.06
N PHE A 105 -4.93 -3.46 1.79
CA PHE A 105 -3.96 -2.70 1.01
C PHE A 105 -3.22 -1.75 1.94
N ALA A 106 -1.92 -1.87 2.01
CA ALA A 106 -1.06 -1.07 2.88
C ALA A 106 0.32 -0.86 2.24
N SER A 107 1.08 0.09 2.76
CA SER A 107 2.50 0.26 2.47
C SER A 107 3.32 0.06 3.74
N ASP A 108 4.58 -0.34 3.58
CA ASP A 108 5.55 -0.48 4.69
C ASP A 108 6.08 0.88 5.15
N HIS A 109 6.26 1.83 4.25
CA HIS A 109 6.66 3.22 4.51
C HIS A 109 6.25 4.12 3.35
N GLY A 110 6.32 5.42 3.56
CA GLY A 110 6.05 6.43 2.55
C GLY A 110 7.32 6.98 1.87
N SER A 111 7.20 8.15 1.25
CA SER A 111 8.29 8.87 0.62
C SER A 111 8.08 10.38 0.73
N HIS A 112 9.15 11.11 0.96
CA HIS A 112 9.12 12.59 0.95
C HIS A 112 9.93 13.22 -0.20
N PHE A 113 10.29 12.46 -1.23
CA PHE A 113 10.92 12.94 -2.48
C PHE A 113 12.16 13.83 -2.27
N LYS A 114 13.07 13.42 -1.38
CA LYS A 114 14.28 14.18 -1.03
C LYS A 114 14.04 15.63 -0.55
N THR A 115 12.82 15.94 -0.10
CA THR A 115 12.47 17.31 0.31
C THR A 115 13.24 17.81 1.54
N ARG A 116 13.93 16.91 2.25
CA ARG A 116 14.66 17.23 3.48
C ARG A 116 16.16 17.08 3.35
N ASN A 117 16.65 16.35 2.36
CA ASN A 117 18.05 16.02 2.15
C ASN A 117 18.45 16.18 0.69
N THR A 118 18.34 17.40 0.17
CA THR A 118 18.86 17.72 -1.18
C THR A 118 20.38 17.56 -1.27
N ASP A 119 21.08 17.75 -0.12
CA ASP A 119 22.53 17.60 0.02
C ASP A 119 22.82 16.43 0.98
N SER A 120 22.50 15.19 0.58
CA SER A 120 22.78 14.07 1.46
C SER A 120 24.28 13.82 1.59
N HIS A 121 24.92 14.45 2.55
CA HIS A 121 26.25 14.10 3.02
C HIS A 121 26.27 12.81 3.87
N LEU A 122 25.13 12.19 4.08
CA LEU A 122 24.96 10.95 4.81
C LEU A 122 25.31 9.76 3.89
N ASN A 123 26.59 9.59 3.57
CA ASN A 123 27.16 8.41 2.89
C ASN A 123 26.50 8.03 1.55
N GLY A 124 25.94 8.99 0.81
CA GLY A 124 25.31 8.74 -0.48
C GLY A 124 23.96 8.00 -0.40
N TYR A 125 23.43 7.77 0.77
CA TYR A 125 22.09 7.21 0.95
C TYR A 125 21.08 8.33 0.99
N ASP A 126 20.16 8.27 0.06
CA ASP A 126 19.03 9.14 0.03
C ASP A 126 18.04 8.80 1.14
N ASP A 127 17.65 9.82 1.88
CA ASP A 127 16.68 9.71 2.95
C ASP A 127 15.26 10.10 2.51
N TYR A 128 14.84 9.69 1.32
CA TYR A 128 13.44 9.83 0.92
C TYR A 128 12.49 9.06 1.86
N LYS A 129 13.01 8.19 2.67
CA LYS A 129 12.40 7.43 3.77
C LYS A 129 13.33 7.45 5.00
N ARG A 130 13.12 6.61 6.02
CA ARG A 130 13.93 6.48 7.24
C ARG A 130 13.98 7.74 8.10
N THR A 131 12.91 8.52 8.04
CA THR A 131 12.74 9.74 8.81
C THR A 131 11.40 9.72 9.52
N CYS A 132 11.23 10.64 10.49
CA CYS A 132 9.96 10.84 11.19
C CYS A 132 9.08 11.91 10.52
N HIS A 133 9.32 12.23 9.27
CA HIS A 133 8.47 13.13 8.51
C HIS A 133 7.17 12.45 8.09
N ASP A 134 6.09 13.21 8.04
CA ASP A 134 4.75 12.71 7.69
C ASP A 134 4.76 11.94 6.37
N GLY A 135 5.37 12.48 5.32
CA GLY A 135 5.49 11.80 4.03
C GLY A 135 6.19 10.43 4.06
N ALA A 136 6.97 10.13 5.10
CA ALA A 136 7.62 8.82 5.27
C ALA A 136 6.81 7.87 6.17
N LEU A 137 5.99 8.39 7.09
CA LEU A 137 5.26 7.62 8.09
C LEU A 137 3.78 7.44 7.77
N HIS A 138 3.15 8.44 7.16
CA HIS A 138 1.74 8.44 6.84
C HIS A 138 1.48 7.63 5.56
N VAL A 139 1.25 6.34 5.73
CA VAL A 139 1.05 5.39 4.64
C VAL A 139 -0.43 5.08 4.42
N PRO A 140 -0.83 4.69 3.21
CA PRO A 140 -2.20 4.24 2.97
C PRO A 140 -2.48 2.94 3.72
N LEU A 141 -3.68 2.84 4.29
CA LEU A 141 -4.25 1.61 4.81
C LEU A 141 -5.72 1.53 4.44
N VAL A 142 -6.07 0.55 3.63
CA VAL A 142 -7.45 0.28 3.22
C VAL A 142 -7.77 -1.17 3.50
N ILE A 143 -8.89 -1.42 4.19
CA ILE A 143 -9.38 -2.77 4.47
C ILE A 143 -10.80 -2.87 3.92
N ALA A 144 -11.06 -3.91 3.14
CA ALA A 144 -12.36 -4.17 2.54
C ALA A 144 -12.72 -5.65 2.58
N GLY A 145 -14.02 -5.96 2.61
CA GLY A 145 -14.52 -7.34 2.63
C GLY A 145 -14.69 -7.93 4.02
N GLY A 146 -15.35 -9.08 4.12
CA GLY A 146 -15.68 -9.71 5.38
C GLY A 146 -16.50 -8.80 6.31
N PRO A 147 -16.05 -8.56 7.56
CA PRO A 147 -16.71 -7.67 8.49
C PRO A 147 -16.59 -6.17 8.14
N TYR A 148 -15.64 -5.80 7.27
CA TYR A 148 -15.41 -4.42 6.86
C TYR A 148 -16.33 -4.05 5.70
N LYS A 149 -17.35 -3.25 6.00
CA LYS A 149 -18.40 -2.89 5.01
C LYS A 149 -17.99 -1.86 3.97
N GLY A 150 -16.80 -1.27 4.12
CA GLY A 150 -16.30 -0.25 3.22
C GLY A 150 -17.03 1.11 3.32
N GLY A 151 -16.49 2.12 2.66
CA GLY A 151 -17.08 3.46 2.58
C GLY A 151 -16.93 4.33 3.83
N ALA A 152 -16.39 3.81 4.92
CA ALA A 152 -16.08 4.57 6.13
C ALA A 152 -14.61 5.05 6.10
N ALA A 153 -14.38 6.27 6.60
CA ALA A 153 -13.05 6.78 6.89
C ALA A 153 -12.85 6.81 8.40
N VAL A 154 -11.86 6.07 8.88
CA VAL A 154 -11.45 6.03 10.28
C VAL A 154 -10.40 7.11 10.51
N LYS A 155 -10.60 7.99 11.48
CA LYS A 155 -9.70 9.13 11.78
C LYS A 155 -8.69 8.83 12.89
N GLU A 156 -8.86 7.72 13.59
CA GLU A 156 -7.94 7.27 14.63
C GLU A 156 -6.58 6.97 14.03
N LEU A 157 -5.55 7.37 14.75
CA LEU A 157 -4.18 6.96 14.43
C LEU A 157 -4.05 5.47 14.72
N VAL A 158 -3.64 4.73 13.71
CA VAL A 158 -3.34 3.30 13.80
C VAL A 158 -1.92 3.05 13.29
N SER A 159 -1.32 1.96 13.72
CA SER A 159 0.00 1.54 13.25
C SER A 159 -0.10 0.26 12.42
N THR A 160 0.81 0.08 11.49
CA THR A 160 0.98 -1.19 10.74
C THR A 160 1.27 -2.38 11.68
N GLU A 161 1.75 -2.13 12.91
CA GLU A 161 1.90 -3.14 13.97
C GLU A 161 0.57 -3.81 14.36
N SER A 162 -0.56 -3.15 14.06
CA SER A 162 -1.90 -3.69 14.29
C SER A 162 -2.33 -4.74 13.25
N LEU A 163 -1.67 -4.81 12.10
CA LEU A 163 -2.04 -5.72 11.01
C LEU A 163 -1.92 -7.21 11.41
N PRO A 164 -0.82 -7.69 12.03
CA PRO A 164 -0.71 -9.09 12.41
C PRO A 164 -1.82 -9.54 13.37
N LYS A 165 -2.10 -8.73 14.41
CA LYS A 165 -3.19 -9.01 15.36
C LYS A 165 -4.55 -9.06 14.70
N THR A 166 -4.81 -8.11 13.80
CA THR A 166 -6.05 -8.04 13.01
C THR A 166 -6.22 -9.26 12.10
N ILE A 167 -5.16 -9.65 11.38
CA ILE A 167 -5.18 -10.82 10.47
C ILE A 167 -5.47 -12.11 11.25
N LEU A 168 -4.83 -12.30 12.42
CA LEU A 168 -5.06 -13.47 13.25
C LEU A 168 -6.47 -13.49 13.82
N ALA A 169 -6.98 -12.35 14.27
CA ALA A 169 -8.38 -12.24 14.73
C ALA A 169 -9.37 -12.59 13.61
N LEU A 170 -9.15 -12.14 12.39
CA LEU A 170 -9.94 -12.51 11.21
C LEU A 170 -9.87 -14.01 10.90
N ALA A 171 -8.75 -14.66 11.21
CA ALA A 171 -8.57 -16.11 11.09
C ALA A 171 -9.14 -16.88 12.27
N GLY A 172 -9.77 -16.22 13.24
CA GLY A 172 -10.34 -16.86 14.44
C GLY A 172 -9.29 -17.26 15.49
N VAL A 173 -8.09 -16.70 15.43
CA VAL A 173 -7.00 -16.94 16.38
C VAL A 173 -6.96 -15.80 17.39
N ASP A 174 -7.22 -16.11 18.65
CA ASP A 174 -7.02 -15.16 19.75
C ASP A 174 -5.56 -15.21 20.21
N VAL A 175 -4.90 -14.06 20.12
CA VAL A 175 -3.50 -13.91 20.54
C VAL A 175 -3.36 -13.16 21.88
N GLY A 176 -4.48 -12.69 22.44
CA GLY A 176 -4.49 -11.92 23.69
C GLY A 176 -3.49 -10.75 23.65
N ASP A 177 -2.67 -10.64 24.72
CA ASP A 177 -1.65 -9.59 24.87
C ASP A 177 -0.28 -9.99 24.29
N ALA A 178 -0.18 -11.14 23.61
CA ALA A 178 1.09 -11.59 23.02
C ALA A 178 1.55 -10.73 21.83
N MET A 179 0.66 -9.92 21.26
CA MET A 179 0.98 -9.01 20.16
C MET A 179 0.64 -7.57 20.53
N ILE A 180 1.54 -6.66 20.14
CA ILE A 180 1.31 -5.22 20.20
C ILE A 180 0.29 -4.79 19.15
N GLY A 181 -0.23 -3.59 19.28
CA GLY A 181 -1.25 -3.03 18.40
C GLY A 181 -2.67 -3.44 18.80
N GLU A 182 -3.63 -2.89 18.10
CA GLU A 182 -5.05 -3.11 18.31
C GLU A 182 -5.64 -3.95 17.17
N ASN A 183 -6.74 -4.63 17.41
CA ASN A 183 -7.53 -5.19 16.32
C ASN A 183 -8.22 -4.03 15.57
N LEU A 184 -7.93 -3.84 14.31
CA LEU A 184 -8.44 -2.72 13.51
C LEU A 184 -9.95 -2.82 13.26
N LEU A 185 -10.56 -3.99 13.42
CA LEU A 185 -12.02 -4.11 13.39
C LEU A 185 -12.64 -3.38 14.58
N ASP A 186 -12.11 -3.60 15.80
CA ASP A 186 -12.59 -2.93 17.01
C ASP A 186 -12.44 -1.41 16.92
N VAL A 187 -11.33 -0.94 16.28
CA VAL A 187 -11.11 0.49 16.04
C VAL A 187 -12.16 1.05 15.07
N ALA A 188 -12.50 0.32 14.02
CA ALA A 188 -13.49 0.72 13.04
C ALA A 188 -14.93 0.72 13.62
N GLU A 189 -15.25 -0.22 14.49
CA GLU A 189 -16.58 -0.36 15.11
C GLU A 189 -16.85 0.69 16.20
N LYS A 190 -15.86 1.07 17.00
CA LYS A 190 -16.00 2.12 18.05
C LYS A 190 -16.55 3.45 17.54
N LYS A 191 -16.55 3.68 16.22
CA LYS A 191 -17.08 4.90 15.57
C LYS A 191 -18.50 4.83 15.08
N THR A 192 -19.07 3.65 14.95
CA THR A 192 -20.49 3.52 14.55
C THR A 192 -21.43 3.82 15.70
N ASP A 193 -20.91 3.95 16.94
CA ASP A 193 -21.69 4.18 18.16
C ASP A 193 -21.67 5.64 18.66
N ASN A 194 -21.06 6.59 17.90
CA ASN A 194 -21.03 8.04 18.19
C ASN A 194 -21.73 8.82 17.02
#